data_e6068418c36ab51905164b825ab8b41f
#
_entry.id   e6068418c36ab51905164b825ab8b41f
#
_cell.length_a   1.000
_cell.length_b   1.000
_cell.length_c   1.000
_cell.angle_alpha   90.00
_cell.angle_beta   90.00
_cell.angle_gamma   90.00
#
_symmetry.space_group_name_H-M   'P 1'
#
loop_
_entity.id
_entity.type
_entity.pdbx_description
1 polymer ?
#
loop_
_entity_poly.entity_id
_entity_poly.type
_entity_poly.pdbx_seq_one_letter_code
_entity_poly.pdbx_strand_id
1 'polypeptide(L)'
;MADNRYDAIVVGARCAGSPTAMLLARRGHKVLVVDRATFPSDTVSTHLLHPPGVASLRRWGLLERLEATGCPPIDTYAFDFGPFTISGASSVPGAPEIEKGPKSKA
;
A
#
# COMPACT_ATOMS: atom_id res chain seq x y z
N MET A 1 22.25 -16.41 -25.98
CA MET A 1 22.17 -14.97 -25.63
C MET A 1 20.91 -14.72 -24.87
N ALA A 2 20.98 -13.97 -23.77
CA ALA A 2 19.80 -13.54 -23.05
C ALA A 2 18.95 -12.62 -23.96
N ASP A 3 17.66 -12.89 -24.05
CA ASP A 3 16.73 -11.99 -24.75
C ASP A 3 16.47 -10.77 -23.86
N ASN A 4 17.04 -9.63 -24.24
CA ASN A 4 16.92 -8.36 -23.54
C ASN A 4 15.70 -7.52 -24.01
N ARG A 5 14.76 -8.13 -24.70
CA ARG A 5 13.52 -7.47 -25.09
C ARG A 5 12.51 -7.54 -23.95
N TYR A 6 11.88 -6.43 -23.68
CA TYR A 6 10.85 -6.28 -22.68
C TYR A 6 9.59 -5.69 -23.29
N ASP A 7 8.42 -6.09 -22.78
CA ASP A 7 7.13 -5.52 -23.22
C ASP A 7 6.90 -4.15 -22.61
N ALA A 8 7.43 -3.93 -21.40
CA ALA A 8 7.31 -2.67 -20.69
C ALA A 8 8.53 -2.40 -19.82
N ILE A 9 8.86 -1.13 -19.67
CA ILE A 9 9.87 -0.66 -18.72
C ILE A 9 9.16 0.27 -17.74
N VAL A 10 9.26 -0.04 -16.45
CA VAL A 10 8.70 0.78 -15.37
C VAL A 10 9.84 1.47 -14.64
N VAL A 11 9.85 2.79 -14.66
CA VAL A 11 10.85 3.61 -13.97
C VAL A 11 10.30 4.05 -12.62
N GLY A 12 10.94 3.60 -11.55
CA GLY A 12 10.49 3.77 -10.18
C GLY A 12 9.83 2.51 -9.62
N ALA A 13 10.35 1.97 -8.53
CA ALA A 13 9.90 0.71 -7.93
C ALA A 13 9.22 0.91 -6.57
N ARG A 14 8.62 2.08 -6.34
CA ARG A 14 7.90 2.38 -5.10
C ARG A 14 6.39 2.17 -5.26
N CYS A 15 5.58 2.95 -4.54
CA CYS A 15 4.15 2.73 -4.38
C CYS A 15 3.31 2.74 -5.68
N ALA A 16 3.79 3.36 -6.73
CA ALA A 16 3.12 3.37 -8.04
C ALA A 16 3.74 2.33 -8.99
N GLY A 17 5.05 2.34 -9.13
CA GLY A 17 5.75 1.50 -10.11
C GLY A 17 5.74 0.03 -9.74
N SER A 18 5.95 -0.31 -8.49
CA SER A 18 5.99 -1.70 -8.05
C SER A 18 4.67 -2.45 -8.31
N PRO A 19 3.49 -1.96 -7.90
CA PRO A 19 2.24 -2.65 -8.22
C PRO A 19 1.91 -2.61 -9.72
N THR A 20 2.27 -1.56 -10.43
CA THR A 20 2.07 -1.50 -11.90
C THR A 20 2.85 -2.63 -12.58
N ALA A 21 4.13 -2.79 -12.26
CA ALA A 21 4.96 -3.84 -12.81
C ALA A 21 4.44 -5.24 -12.44
N MET A 22 4.04 -5.42 -11.18
CA MET A 22 3.45 -6.68 -10.71
C MET A 22 2.20 -7.05 -11.50
N LEU A 23 1.28 -6.09 -11.70
CA LEU A 23 0.03 -6.34 -12.42
C LEU A 23 0.26 -6.64 -13.90
N LEU A 24 1.23 -5.98 -14.53
CA LEU A 24 1.64 -6.29 -15.91
C LEU A 24 2.25 -7.70 -15.98
N ALA A 25 3.14 -8.04 -15.06
CA ALA A 25 3.76 -9.36 -15.02
C ALA A 25 2.72 -10.48 -14.80
N ARG A 26 1.73 -10.27 -13.93
CA ARG A 26 0.62 -11.21 -13.72
C ARG A 26 -0.24 -11.43 -14.96
N ARG A 27 -0.20 -10.51 -15.91
CA ARG A 27 -0.87 -10.62 -17.21
C ARG A 27 0.01 -11.24 -18.29
N GLY A 28 1.20 -11.70 -17.93
CA GLY A 28 2.12 -12.40 -18.83
C GLY A 28 3.09 -11.49 -19.58
N HIS A 29 3.15 -10.20 -19.27
CA HIS A 29 4.10 -9.28 -19.88
C HIS A 29 5.50 -9.43 -19.25
N LYS A 30 6.53 -9.34 -20.08
CA LYS A 30 7.92 -9.28 -19.62
C LYS A 30 8.26 -7.84 -19.25
N VAL A 31 8.39 -7.56 -17.95
CA VAL A 31 8.55 -6.21 -17.43
C VAL A 31 9.93 -6.02 -16.83
N LEU A 32 10.59 -4.91 -17.20
CA LEU A 32 11.78 -4.42 -16.52
C LEU A 32 11.41 -3.30 -15.58
N VAL A 33 11.79 -3.43 -14.31
CA VAL A 33 11.64 -2.35 -13.32
C VAL A 33 13.02 -1.79 -13.01
N VAL A 34 13.14 -0.49 -13.10
CA VAL A 34 14.39 0.23 -12.76
C VAL A 34 14.10 1.31 -11.72
N ASP A 35 15.02 1.47 -10.78
CA ASP A 35 14.96 2.53 -9.77
C ASP A 35 16.34 3.10 -9.54
N ARG A 36 16.42 4.40 -9.25
CA ARG A 36 17.69 5.05 -8.92
C ARG A 36 18.20 4.72 -7.52
N ALA A 37 17.32 4.24 -6.65
CA ALA A 37 17.63 3.92 -5.26
C ALA A 37 17.98 2.45 -5.09
N THR A 38 18.82 2.17 -4.10
CA THR A 38 19.04 0.82 -3.58
C THR A 38 18.08 0.58 -2.41
N PHE A 39 17.43 -0.56 -2.39
CA PHE A 39 16.50 -0.92 -1.31
C PHE A 39 17.17 -1.85 -0.29
N PRO A 40 16.80 -1.77 1.01
CA PRO A 40 15.88 -0.79 1.60
C PRO A 40 16.47 0.63 1.60
N SER A 41 15.61 1.63 1.49
CA SER A 41 16.02 3.04 1.53
C SER A 41 15.05 3.86 2.36
N ASP A 42 15.57 4.83 3.09
CA ASP A 42 14.80 5.77 3.86
C ASP A 42 14.33 6.93 2.97
N THR A 43 13.03 7.21 3.02
CA THR A 43 12.40 8.28 2.23
C THR A 43 11.34 8.95 3.09
N VAL A 44 11.25 10.26 3.01
CA VAL A 44 10.19 11.02 3.67
C VAL A 44 8.82 10.53 3.18
N SER A 45 8.00 10.07 4.11
CA SER A 45 6.68 9.51 3.84
C SER A 45 5.81 9.68 5.08
N THR A 46 4.50 9.65 4.90
CA THR A 46 3.56 9.60 6.03
C THR A 46 3.57 8.25 6.75
N HIS A 47 4.16 7.23 6.14
CA HIS A 47 4.17 5.84 6.63
C HIS A 47 2.79 5.28 6.94
N LEU A 48 1.79 5.78 6.24
CA LEU A 48 0.38 5.45 6.43
C LEU A 48 -0.21 4.94 5.13
N LEU A 49 -0.90 3.81 5.20
CA LEU A 49 -1.74 3.30 4.11
C LEU A 49 -3.19 3.65 4.39
N HIS A 50 -3.78 4.41 3.50
CA HIS A 50 -5.18 4.76 3.55
C HIS A 50 -6.08 3.58 3.10
N PRO A 51 -7.37 3.56 3.48
CA PRO A 51 -8.28 2.47 3.15
C PRO A 51 -8.31 2.02 1.69
N PRO A 52 -8.28 2.90 0.69
CA PRO A 52 -8.21 2.47 -0.72
C PRO A 52 -6.95 1.68 -1.06
N GLY A 53 -5.81 2.03 -0.47
CA GLY A 53 -4.55 1.29 -0.62
C GLY A 53 -4.62 -0.08 0.03
N VAL A 54 -5.19 -0.19 1.21
CA VAL A 54 -5.41 -1.45 1.91
C VAL A 54 -6.34 -2.37 1.09
N ALA A 55 -7.43 -1.83 0.55
CA ALA A 55 -8.35 -2.57 -0.31
C ALA A 55 -7.65 -3.10 -1.58
N SER A 56 -6.75 -2.31 -2.15
CA SER A 56 -5.95 -2.75 -3.30
C SER A 56 -5.01 -3.88 -2.94
N LEU A 57 -4.30 -3.80 -1.81
CA LEU A 57 -3.43 -4.87 -1.33
C LEU A 57 -4.22 -6.16 -1.07
N ARG A 58 -5.41 -6.06 -0.49
CA ARG A 58 -6.30 -7.22 -0.30
C ARG A 58 -6.67 -7.84 -1.64
N ARG A 59 -7.12 -7.05 -2.59
CA ARG A 59 -7.49 -7.52 -3.94
C ARG A 59 -6.32 -8.18 -4.67
N TRP A 60 -5.10 -7.73 -4.43
CA TRP A 60 -3.90 -8.31 -5.03
C TRP A 60 -3.35 -9.51 -4.27
N GLY A 61 -3.93 -9.88 -3.12
CA GLY A 61 -3.47 -10.97 -2.29
C GLY A 61 -2.19 -10.68 -1.51
N LEU A 62 -1.91 -9.42 -1.21
CA LEU A 62 -0.69 -8.98 -0.55
C LEU A 62 -0.90 -8.49 0.89
N LEU A 63 -2.16 -8.33 1.33
CA LEU A 63 -2.45 -7.74 2.64
C LEU A 63 -1.88 -8.57 3.78
N GLU A 64 -2.01 -9.90 3.74
CA GLU A 64 -1.47 -10.79 4.79
C GLU A 64 0.05 -10.66 4.93
N ARG A 65 0.76 -10.44 3.83
CA ARG A 65 2.22 -10.21 3.85
C ARG A 65 2.56 -8.88 4.53
N LEU A 66 1.74 -7.87 4.33
CA LEU A 66 1.90 -6.58 5.02
C LEU A 66 1.63 -6.74 6.52
N GLU A 67 0.55 -7.40 6.90
CA GLU A 67 0.19 -7.65 8.31
C GLU A 67 1.26 -8.46 9.03
N ALA A 68 1.89 -9.41 8.33
CA ALA A 68 2.99 -10.22 8.87
C ALA A 68 4.24 -9.40 9.23
N THR A 69 4.39 -8.17 8.74
CA THR A 69 5.47 -7.26 9.15
C THR A 69 5.27 -6.68 10.55
N GLY A 70 4.11 -6.90 11.17
CA GLY A 70 3.77 -6.36 12.49
C GLY A 70 3.31 -4.90 12.45
N CYS A 71 3.00 -4.34 11.27
CA CYS A 71 2.47 -2.99 11.18
C CYS A 71 1.10 -2.91 11.87
N PRO A 72 0.88 -1.92 12.77
CA PRO A 72 -0.37 -1.80 13.49
C PRO A 72 -1.49 -1.31 12.58
N PRO A 73 -2.72 -1.83 12.72
CA PRO A 73 -3.88 -1.24 12.06
C PRO A 73 -4.21 0.11 12.69
N ILE A 74 -4.64 1.05 11.85
CA ILE A 74 -5.13 2.35 12.28
C ILE A 74 -6.64 2.37 12.06
N ASP A 75 -7.38 2.45 13.13
CA ASP A 75 -8.86 2.46 13.13
C ASP A 75 -9.45 3.81 13.51
N THR A 76 -8.65 4.70 14.10
CA THR A 76 -9.11 5.99 14.60
C THR A 76 -8.13 7.10 14.23
N TYR A 77 -8.67 8.21 13.77
CA TYR A 77 -7.94 9.46 13.57
C TYR A 77 -8.35 10.45 14.64
N ALA A 78 -7.41 11.15 15.22
CA ALA A 78 -7.65 12.22 16.16
C ALA A 78 -6.93 13.48 15.72
N PHE A 79 -7.64 14.59 15.70
CA PHE A 79 -7.11 15.92 15.43
C PHE A 79 -7.22 16.75 16.69
N ASP A 80 -6.10 17.04 17.29
CA ASP A 80 -6.01 17.86 18.50
C ASP A 80 -5.75 19.31 18.12
N PHE A 81 -6.68 20.19 18.47
CA PHE A 81 -6.61 21.63 18.26
C PHE A 81 -6.27 22.42 19.54
N GLY A 82 -5.90 21.71 20.61
CA GLY A 82 -5.61 22.28 21.92
C GLY A 82 -6.87 22.38 22.79
N PRO A 83 -7.78 23.34 22.51
CA PRO A 83 -9.01 23.46 23.30
C PRO A 83 -10.00 22.31 23.11
N PHE A 84 -9.92 21.59 22.00
CA PHE A 84 -10.80 20.46 21.71
C PHE A 84 -10.10 19.48 20.75
N THR A 85 -10.55 18.23 20.80
CA THR A 85 -10.08 17.16 19.92
C THR A 85 -11.25 16.59 19.13
N ILE A 86 -11.07 16.41 17.83
CA ILE A 86 -12.02 15.70 16.97
C ILE A 86 -11.44 14.33 16.69
N SER A 87 -12.20 13.28 16.95
CA SER A 87 -11.77 11.90 16.63
C SER A 87 -12.90 11.12 15.96
N GLY A 88 -12.49 10.18 15.12
CA GLY A 88 -13.42 9.31 14.41
C GLY A 88 -12.74 8.24 13.60
N ALA A 89 -13.50 7.21 13.22
CA ALA A 89 -13.05 6.18 12.32
C ALA A 89 -13.13 6.66 10.86
N SER A 90 -12.12 6.36 10.07
CA SER A 90 -12.20 6.55 8.63
C SER A 90 -13.05 5.44 8.01
N SER A 91 -14.00 5.81 7.17
CA SER A 91 -14.78 4.86 6.38
C SER A 91 -14.79 5.28 4.92
N VAL A 92 -14.72 4.30 4.03
CA VAL A 92 -14.94 4.54 2.60
C VAL A 92 -16.42 4.27 2.32
N PRO A 93 -17.16 5.23 1.76
CA PRO A 93 -18.56 4.99 1.40
C PRO A 93 -18.69 3.77 0.48
N GLY A 94 -19.56 2.84 0.84
CA GLY A 94 -19.77 1.60 0.09
C GLY A 94 -18.75 0.49 0.33
N ALA A 95 -17.74 0.71 1.16
CA ALA A 95 -16.83 -0.35 1.57
C ALA A 95 -17.54 -1.34 2.50
N PRO A 96 -17.36 -2.66 2.31
CA PRO A 96 -17.92 -3.64 3.23
C PRO A 96 -17.33 -3.45 4.64
N GLU A 97 -18.11 -3.77 5.66
CA GLU A 97 -17.69 -3.61 7.09
C GLU A 97 -16.38 -4.32 7.46
N ILE A 98 -15.95 -5.26 6.65
CA ILE A 98 -14.70 -6.02 6.79
C ILE A 98 -13.44 -5.11 6.74
N GLU A 99 -13.56 -3.89 6.21
CA GLU A 99 -12.46 -2.93 6.14
C GLU A 99 -12.30 -2.11 7.43
N LYS A 100 -13.19 -2.25 8.37
CA LYS A 100 -12.98 -1.78 9.74
C LYS A 100 -12.05 -2.79 10.40
N GLY A 101 -10.80 -2.40 10.62
CA GLY A 101 -9.84 -3.22 11.37
C GLY A 101 -10.44 -3.70 12.70
N PRO A 102 -9.91 -4.77 13.30
CA PRO A 102 -10.42 -5.28 14.56
C PRO A 102 -10.46 -4.13 15.57
N LYS A 103 -11.63 -3.92 16.18
CA LYS A 103 -11.79 -2.91 17.24
C LYS A 103 -10.75 -3.21 18.30
N SER A 104 -9.78 -2.34 18.46
CA SER A 104 -8.88 -2.39 19.60
C SER A 104 -9.74 -2.39 20.85
N LYS A 105 -9.74 -3.50 21.58
CA LYS A 105 -10.26 -3.51 22.94
C LYS A 105 -9.32 -2.64 23.76
N ALA A 106 -9.82 -1.49 24.17
CA ALA A 106 -9.14 -0.64 25.12
C ALA A 106 -8.78 -1.45 26.39
#